data_5ad23ab60f3069aae3e30e53b093bff7
#
_entry.id   5ad23ab60f3069aae3e30e53b093bff7
#
_cell.length_a   1.000
_cell.length_b   1.000
_cell.length_c   1.000
_cell.angle_alpha   90.00
_cell.angle_beta   90.00
_cell.angle_gamma   90.00
#
_symmetry.space_group_name_H-M   'P 1'
#
loop_
_entity.id
_entity.type
_entity.pdbx_description
1 polymer ?
#
loop_
_entity_poly.entity_id
_entity_poly.type
_entity_poly.pdbx_seq_one_letter_code
_entity_poly.pdbx_strand_id
1 'polypeptide(L)'
;DRSGLVAEYAGQTATKTNKLCDAAVGGVLFIDEAYSLIDDSGDDPYGREAIQCLLKRMEDDRENLAVILAGYSLEMEKMIRTNPGLHSRISSTIEFDDYLPADLGLIFENMCEQNQYQLPATARYRALLGFDELYRLRDRYFGNGRLVRNAFEDSVRRLADRVANVSRLTESLLTSLTEEDIAIPGLSDQQLDNLIQQPHELRIQCRGCERSVRL
;
A
#
# COMPACT_ATOMS: atom_id res chain seq x y z
N ASP A 1 -1.67 -13.96 -5.56
CA ASP A 1 -0.95 -14.45 -4.39
C ASP A 1 -0.66 -15.95 -4.49
N ARG A 2 0.05 -16.50 -3.51
CA ARG A 2 0.40 -17.92 -3.42
C ARG A 2 -0.82 -18.84 -3.51
N SER A 3 -1.92 -18.50 -2.85
CA SER A 3 -3.12 -19.34 -2.80
C SER A 3 -3.75 -19.58 -4.17
N GLY A 4 -3.60 -18.63 -5.08
CA GLY A 4 -4.05 -18.76 -6.47
C GLY A 4 -3.22 -19.75 -7.31
N LEU A 5 -1.93 -19.88 -7.00
CA LEU A 5 -0.98 -20.69 -7.78
C LEU A 5 -0.77 -22.10 -7.22
N VAL A 6 -0.64 -22.19 -5.89
CA VAL A 6 -0.36 -23.44 -5.20
C VAL A 6 -1.66 -24.18 -4.87
N ALA A 7 -1.67 -25.49 -5.08
CA ALA A 7 -2.80 -26.35 -4.72
C ALA A 7 -2.59 -26.97 -3.33
N GLU A 8 -3.68 -27.41 -2.70
CA GLU A 8 -3.68 -28.08 -1.40
C GLU A 8 -3.17 -29.53 -1.46
N TYR A 9 -3.26 -30.16 -2.63
CA TYR A 9 -2.91 -31.56 -2.81
C TYR A 9 -1.72 -31.74 -3.77
N ALA A 10 -0.90 -32.74 -3.48
CA ALA A 10 0.26 -33.12 -4.30
C ALA A 10 -0.13 -33.36 -5.77
N GLY A 11 0.70 -32.86 -6.71
CA GLY A 11 0.52 -33.04 -8.14
C GLY A 11 -0.53 -32.17 -8.82
N GLN A 12 -1.17 -31.24 -8.09
CA GLN A 12 -2.19 -30.34 -8.64
C GLN A 12 -1.68 -28.90 -8.86
N THR A 13 -0.56 -28.53 -8.27
CA THR A 13 0.01 -27.18 -8.36
C THR A 13 0.35 -26.79 -9.78
N ALA A 14 1.02 -27.66 -10.54
CA ALA A 14 1.34 -27.40 -11.95
C ALA A 14 0.08 -27.16 -12.79
N THR A 15 -0.96 -27.97 -12.59
CA THR A 15 -2.24 -27.82 -13.30
C THR A 15 -2.92 -26.49 -12.96
N LYS A 16 -2.92 -26.09 -11.66
CA LYS A 16 -3.52 -24.85 -11.20
C LYS A 16 -2.78 -23.64 -11.74
N THR A 17 -1.44 -23.66 -11.65
CA THR A 17 -0.59 -22.59 -12.18
C THR A 17 -0.76 -22.43 -13.68
N ASN A 18 -0.76 -23.53 -14.45
CA ASN A 18 -0.95 -23.48 -15.89
C ASN A 18 -2.32 -22.90 -16.28
N LYS A 19 -3.41 -23.26 -15.59
CA LYS A 19 -4.74 -22.69 -15.84
C LYS A 19 -4.77 -21.18 -15.66
N LEU A 20 -4.08 -20.64 -14.63
CA LEU A 20 -3.97 -19.20 -14.44
C LEU A 20 -3.18 -18.53 -15.57
N CYS A 21 -2.08 -19.14 -15.99
CA CYS A 21 -1.31 -18.65 -17.13
C CYS A 21 -2.16 -18.65 -18.40
N ASP A 22 -2.89 -19.76 -18.69
CA ASP A 22 -3.80 -19.86 -19.85
C ASP A 22 -4.86 -18.74 -19.84
N ALA A 23 -5.43 -18.45 -18.68
CA ALA A 23 -6.41 -17.38 -18.53
C ALA A 23 -5.81 -15.96 -18.70
N ALA A 24 -4.49 -15.82 -18.52
CA ALA A 24 -3.79 -14.55 -18.65
C ALA A 24 -3.12 -14.35 -20.02
N VAL A 25 -3.11 -15.35 -20.88
CA VAL A 25 -2.56 -15.24 -22.26
C VAL A 25 -3.29 -14.13 -23.02
N GLY A 26 -2.53 -13.27 -23.67
CA GLY A 26 -3.03 -12.06 -24.33
C GLY A 26 -3.10 -10.84 -23.38
N GLY A 27 -2.65 -10.98 -22.13
CA GLY A 27 -2.74 -9.95 -21.11
C GLY A 27 -1.60 -10.00 -20.10
N VAL A 28 -1.95 -9.77 -18.84
CA VAL A 28 -1.00 -9.65 -17.71
C VAL A 28 -1.37 -10.61 -16.59
N LEU A 29 -0.42 -11.41 -16.15
CA LEU A 29 -0.50 -12.18 -14.91
C LEU A 29 0.18 -11.40 -13.79
N PHE A 30 -0.61 -10.84 -12.86
CA PHE A 30 -0.10 -10.14 -11.69
C PHE A 30 -0.09 -11.07 -10.47
N ILE A 31 1.07 -11.22 -9.86
CA ILE A 31 1.28 -12.06 -8.67
C ILE A 31 1.76 -11.16 -7.53
N ASP A 32 0.88 -10.93 -6.56
CA ASP A 32 1.18 -10.17 -5.36
C ASP A 32 1.85 -11.07 -4.32
N GLU A 33 2.74 -10.47 -3.51
CA GLU A 33 3.55 -11.18 -2.49
C GLU A 33 4.25 -12.43 -3.07
N ALA A 34 4.83 -12.29 -4.27
CA ALA A 34 5.40 -13.40 -5.02
C ALA A 34 6.51 -14.15 -4.24
N TYR A 35 7.21 -13.48 -3.32
CA TYR A 35 8.19 -14.11 -2.43
C TYR A 35 7.57 -15.23 -1.58
N SER A 36 6.27 -15.21 -1.33
CA SER A 36 5.56 -16.25 -0.58
C SER A 36 5.57 -17.63 -1.29
N LEU A 37 5.94 -17.67 -2.57
CA LEU A 37 6.15 -18.91 -3.32
C LEU A 37 7.46 -19.63 -2.94
N ILE A 38 8.37 -18.96 -2.23
CA ILE A 38 9.62 -19.55 -1.75
C ILE A 38 9.56 -19.57 -0.22
N ASP A 39 9.70 -20.76 0.36
CA ASP A 39 9.88 -20.89 1.80
C ASP A 39 11.36 -20.69 2.17
N ASP A 40 11.62 -19.99 3.27
CA ASP A 40 12.97 -19.76 3.82
C ASP A 40 13.70 -21.05 4.18
N SER A 41 12.98 -22.11 4.55
CA SER A 41 13.55 -23.44 4.85
C SER A 41 13.99 -24.20 3.58
N GLY A 42 13.52 -23.77 2.39
CA GLY A 42 13.75 -24.46 1.13
C GLY A 42 13.02 -25.79 0.97
N ASP A 43 12.12 -26.12 1.90
CA ASP A 43 11.43 -27.42 1.97
C ASP A 43 10.01 -27.39 1.32
N ASP A 44 9.60 -26.29 0.70
CA ASP A 44 8.31 -26.21 0.02
C ASP A 44 8.37 -26.72 -1.42
N PRO A 45 7.98 -27.98 -1.69
CA PRO A 45 7.99 -28.54 -3.03
C PRO A 45 6.92 -27.91 -3.94
N TYR A 46 5.80 -27.45 -3.36
CA TYR A 46 4.67 -26.91 -4.11
C TYR A 46 4.95 -25.51 -4.66
N GLY A 47 5.55 -24.64 -3.84
CA GLY A 47 5.98 -23.32 -4.28
C GLY A 47 7.05 -23.41 -5.37
N ARG A 48 8.01 -24.36 -5.22
CA ARG A 48 9.00 -24.64 -6.27
C ARG A 48 8.36 -25.14 -7.58
N GLU A 49 7.36 -26.01 -7.50
CA GLU A 49 6.62 -26.50 -8.66
C GLU A 49 5.90 -25.34 -9.37
N ALA A 50 5.24 -24.45 -8.62
CA ALA A 50 4.59 -23.27 -9.18
C ALA A 50 5.58 -22.35 -9.91
N ILE A 51 6.74 -22.08 -9.31
CA ILE A 51 7.78 -21.24 -9.93
C ILE A 51 8.31 -21.91 -11.21
N GLN A 52 8.57 -23.22 -11.21
CA GLN A 52 9.03 -23.93 -12.40
C GLN A 52 8.01 -23.83 -13.55
N CYS A 53 6.72 -23.98 -13.24
CA CYS A 53 5.65 -23.80 -14.23
C CYS A 53 5.63 -22.35 -14.75
N LEU A 54 5.71 -21.36 -13.88
CA LEU A 54 5.77 -19.94 -14.26
C LEU A 54 6.96 -19.64 -15.17
N LEU A 55 8.16 -20.12 -14.81
CA LEU A 55 9.37 -19.93 -15.60
C LEU A 55 9.25 -20.50 -17.00
N LYS A 56 8.63 -21.69 -17.11
CA LYS A 56 8.36 -22.29 -18.40
C LYS A 56 7.38 -21.46 -19.22
N ARG A 57 6.28 -21.00 -18.62
CA ARG A 57 5.26 -20.19 -19.30
C ARG A 57 5.79 -18.80 -19.69
N MET A 58 6.64 -18.18 -18.86
CA MET A 58 7.33 -16.93 -19.21
C MET A 58 8.21 -17.07 -20.45
N GLU A 59 8.73 -18.24 -20.74
CA GLU A 59 9.50 -18.51 -21.95
C GLU A 59 8.60 -18.87 -23.13
N ASP A 60 7.69 -19.84 -22.94
CA ASP A 60 6.85 -20.38 -24.00
C ASP A 60 5.85 -19.33 -24.54
N ASP A 61 5.31 -18.49 -23.68
CA ASP A 61 4.28 -17.48 -23.99
C ASP A 61 4.83 -16.04 -24.02
N ARG A 62 6.12 -15.85 -24.11
CA ARG A 62 6.81 -14.54 -23.96
C ARG A 62 6.26 -13.42 -24.85
N GLU A 63 5.63 -13.75 -25.98
CA GLU A 63 5.06 -12.78 -26.91
C GLU A 63 3.62 -12.38 -26.55
N ASN A 64 2.95 -13.20 -25.72
CA ASN A 64 1.53 -13.03 -25.45
C ASN A 64 1.19 -12.95 -23.95
N LEU A 65 2.16 -13.13 -23.04
CA LEU A 65 1.95 -13.10 -21.60
C LEU A 65 2.99 -12.21 -20.93
N ALA A 66 2.52 -11.13 -20.31
CA ALA A 66 3.34 -10.36 -19.39
C ALA A 66 3.14 -10.86 -17.95
N VAL A 67 4.23 -11.10 -17.23
CA VAL A 67 4.18 -11.52 -15.81
C VAL A 67 4.74 -10.41 -14.95
N ILE A 68 3.97 -9.95 -13.98
CA ILE A 68 4.38 -8.96 -12.98
C ILE A 68 4.41 -9.65 -11.62
N LEU A 69 5.58 -9.66 -10.99
CA LEU A 69 5.79 -10.14 -9.64
C LEU A 69 5.92 -8.93 -8.71
N ALA A 70 5.07 -8.83 -7.71
CA ALA A 70 5.09 -7.75 -6.72
C ALA A 70 5.40 -8.28 -5.33
N GLY A 71 5.99 -7.43 -4.49
CA GLY A 71 6.30 -7.75 -3.10
C GLY A 71 7.28 -6.76 -2.48
N TYR A 72 7.64 -6.98 -1.23
CA TYR A 72 8.62 -6.17 -0.53
C TYR A 72 10.01 -6.33 -1.14
N SER A 73 10.73 -5.22 -1.30
CA SER A 73 11.99 -5.17 -2.06
C SER A 73 13.03 -6.19 -1.58
N LEU A 74 13.25 -6.30 -0.27
CA LEU A 74 14.24 -7.23 0.30
C LEU A 74 13.86 -8.70 0.06
N GLU A 75 12.61 -9.05 0.26
CA GLU A 75 12.07 -10.39 0.07
C GLU A 75 12.10 -10.78 -1.42
N MET A 76 11.73 -9.84 -2.30
CA MET A 76 11.81 -10.02 -3.76
C MET A 76 13.25 -10.19 -4.23
N GLU A 77 14.16 -9.36 -3.75
CA GLU A 77 15.60 -9.49 -4.06
C GLU A 77 16.14 -10.87 -3.64
N LYS A 78 15.81 -11.33 -2.44
CA LYS A 78 16.18 -12.66 -1.96
C LYS A 78 15.61 -13.75 -2.87
N MET A 79 14.32 -13.68 -3.23
CA MET A 79 13.66 -14.61 -4.14
C MET A 79 14.36 -14.69 -5.49
N ILE A 80 14.68 -13.54 -6.09
CA ILE A 80 15.32 -13.49 -7.40
C ILE A 80 16.76 -14.03 -7.34
N ARG A 81 17.53 -13.68 -6.30
CA ARG A 81 18.91 -14.14 -6.14
C ARG A 81 19.01 -15.65 -5.90
N THR A 82 18.07 -16.24 -5.18
CA THR A 82 18.07 -17.68 -4.88
C THR A 82 17.57 -18.53 -6.04
N ASN A 83 16.95 -17.92 -7.06
CA ASN A 83 16.42 -18.65 -8.22
C ASN A 83 17.02 -18.11 -9.54
N PRO A 84 18.05 -18.78 -10.09
CA PRO A 84 18.70 -18.36 -11.35
C PRO A 84 17.75 -18.25 -12.53
N GLY A 85 16.68 -19.07 -12.54
CA GLY A 85 15.65 -19.05 -13.58
C GLY A 85 14.83 -17.76 -13.57
N LEU A 86 14.47 -17.26 -12.39
CA LEU A 86 13.82 -15.94 -12.24
C LEU A 86 14.76 -14.81 -12.65
N HIS A 87 15.99 -14.85 -12.13
CA HIS A 87 16.98 -13.83 -12.44
C HIS A 87 17.20 -13.62 -13.95
N SER A 88 17.19 -14.71 -14.73
CA SER A 88 17.43 -14.65 -16.18
C SER A 88 16.21 -14.17 -16.99
N ARG A 89 15.00 -14.23 -16.43
CA ARG A 89 13.73 -13.91 -17.12
C ARG A 89 13.08 -12.61 -16.70
N ILE A 90 13.46 -12.08 -15.52
CA ILE A 90 12.99 -10.75 -15.09
C ILE A 90 13.81 -9.70 -15.85
N SER A 91 13.13 -9.00 -16.75
CA SER A 91 13.75 -8.01 -17.62
C SER A 91 13.85 -6.62 -17.00
N SER A 92 13.00 -6.31 -16.00
CA SER A 92 12.93 -4.98 -15.37
C SER A 92 12.46 -5.08 -13.93
N THR A 93 13.03 -4.25 -13.08
CA THR A 93 12.60 -4.05 -11.70
C THR A 93 12.17 -2.59 -11.54
N ILE A 94 10.99 -2.39 -10.97
CA ILE A 94 10.44 -1.07 -10.67
C ILE A 94 10.31 -0.98 -9.15
N GLU A 95 10.99 -0.02 -8.56
CA GLU A 95 10.89 0.27 -7.14
C GLU A 95 9.92 1.42 -6.90
N PHE A 96 9.08 1.29 -5.87
CA PHE A 96 8.17 2.31 -5.42
C PHE A 96 8.66 2.82 -4.06
N ASP A 97 9.11 4.06 -4.05
CA ASP A 97 9.49 4.74 -2.82
C ASP A 97 8.26 5.02 -1.95
N ASP A 98 8.50 5.21 -0.64
CA ASP A 98 7.46 5.70 0.26
C ASP A 98 6.93 7.06 -0.20
N TYR A 99 5.63 7.26 -0.05
CA TYR A 99 5.03 8.57 -0.25
C TYR A 99 5.55 9.57 0.77
N LEU A 100 5.86 10.78 0.31
CA LEU A 100 6.19 11.89 1.20
C LEU A 100 4.95 12.32 2.01
N PRO A 101 5.12 12.98 3.18
CA PRO A 101 3.99 13.47 3.97
C PRO A 101 2.99 14.32 3.20
N ALA A 102 3.48 15.15 2.27
CA ALA A 102 2.63 15.94 1.38
C ALA A 102 1.77 15.07 0.44
N ASP A 103 2.35 13.99 -0.12
CA ASP A 103 1.62 13.04 -0.97
C ASP A 103 0.56 12.27 -0.16
N LEU A 104 0.90 11.85 1.08
CA LEU A 104 -0.06 11.20 1.98
C LEU A 104 -1.23 12.14 2.31
N GLY A 105 -0.93 13.42 2.58
CA GLY A 105 -1.95 14.45 2.78
C GLY A 105 -2.86 14.61 1.58
N LEU A 106 -2.31 14.64 0.35
CA LEU A 106 -3.09 14.73 -0.88
C LEU A 106 -3.96 13.49 -1.11
N ILE A 107 -3.45 12.29 -0.80
CA ILE A 107 -4.24 11.05 -0.88
C ILE A 107 -5.43 11.13 0.09
N PHE A 108 -5.22 11.59 1.33
CA PHE A 108 -6.27 11.77 2.32
C PHE A 108 -7.33 12.77 1.84
N GLU A 109 -6.91 13.93 1.32
CA GLU A 109 -7.79 14.95 0.76
C GLU A 109 -8.62 14.39 -0.41
N ASN A 110 -7.99 13.70 -1.36
CA ASN A 110 -8.68 13.06 -2.47
C ASN A 110 -9.71 12.02 -1.99
N MET A 111 -9.40 11.25 -0.93
CA MET A 111 -10.37 10.32 -0.35
C MET A 111 -11.55 11.04 0.27
N CYS A 112 -11.33 12.16 0.97
CA CYS A 112 -12.40 13.01 1.48
C CYS A 112 -13.29 13.51 0.34
N GLU A 113 -12.72 14.08 -0.73
CA GLU A 113 -13.45 14.60 -1.87
C GLU A 113 -14.27 13.53 -2.59
N GLN A 114 -13.67 12.36 -2.88
CA GLN A 114 -14.34 11.24 -3.55
C GLN A 114 -15.54 10.71 -2.76
N ASN A 115 -15.49 10.82 -1.43
CA ASN A 115 -16.56 10.40 -0.54
C ASN A 115 -17.44 11.58 -0.06
N GLN A 116 -17.32 12.75 -0.70
CA GLN A 116 -18.13 13.94 -0.43
C GLN A 116 -17.97 14.51 0.98
N TYR A 117 -16.80 14.31 1.61
CA TYR A 117 -16.45 14.95 2.86
C TYR A 117 -15.68 16.24 2.63
N GLN A 118 -16.00 17.26 3.40
CA GLN A 118 -15.26 18.52 3.45
C GLN A 118 -14.12 18.38 4.45
N LEU A 119 -12.93 18.83 4.07
CA LEU A 119 -11.74 18.83 4.91
C LEU A 119 -11.28 20.29 5.15
N PRO A 120 -11.73 20.95 6.24
CA PRO A 120 -11.29 22.29 6.61
C PRO A 120 -9.76 22.36 6.83
N ALA A 121 -9.20 23.56 6.69
CA ALA A 121 -7.76 23.79 6.76
C ALA A 121 -7.13 23.28 8.08
N THR A 122 -7.81 23.44 9.21
CA THR A 122 -7.33 22.95 10.52
C THR A 122 -7.27 21.43 10.59
N ALA A 123 -8.29 20.74 10.09
CA ALA A 123 -8.34 19.28 10.02
C ALA A 123 -7.26 18.74 9.05
N ARG A 124 -7.09 19.40 7.88
CA ARG A 124 -6.03 19.09 6.93
C ARG A 124 -4.65 19.22 7.56
N TYR A 125 -4.41 20.31 8.28
CA TYR A 125 -3.14 20.57 8.95
C TYR A 125 -2.83 19.50 10.00
N ARG A 126 -3.83 19.13 10.82
CA ARG A 126 -3.69 18.05 11.81
C ARG A 126 -3.33 16.71 11.15
N ALA A 127 -4.00 16.35 10.06
CA ALA A 127 -3.69 15.13 9.32
C ALA A 127 -2.26 15.14 8.75
N LEU A 128 -1.84 16.27 8.17
CA LEU A 128 -0.50 16.42 7.60
C LEU A 128 0.60 16.28 8.65
N LEU A 129 0.43 16.91 9.84
CA LEU A 129 1.38 16.73 10.94
C LEU A 129 1.49 15.28 11.41
N GLY A 130 0.36 14.58 11.51
CA GLY A 130 0.35 13.17 11.87
C GLY A 130 1.07 12.29 10.83
N PHE A 131 0.87 12.55 9.55
CA PHE A 131 1.59 11.83 8.47
C PHE A 131 3.08 12.16 8.47
N ASP A 132 3.48 13.40 8.73
CA ASP A 132 4.89 13.81 8.86
C ASP A 132 5.57 13.05 10.00
N GLU A 133 4.95 13.01 11.17
CA GLU A 133 5.49 12.29 12.32
C GLU A 133 5.64 10.80 12.04
N LEU A 134 4.62 10.15 11.47
CA LEU A 134 4.73 8.73 11.12
C LEU A 134 5.76 8.46 10.02
N TYR A 135 5.90 9.37 9.06
CA TYR A 135 6.95 9.27 8.05
C TYR A 135 8.36 9.38 8.67
N ARG A 136 8.55 10.22 9.68
CA ARG A 136 9.82 10.35 10.41
C ARG A 136 10.15 9.09 11.23
N LEU A 137 9.13 8.44 11.79
CA LEU A 137 9.24 7.23 12.60
C LEU A 137 9.17 5.93 11.79
N ARG A 138 9.01 6.04 10.46
CA ARG A 138 8.74 4.89 9.61
C ARG A 138 9.84 3.83 9.64
N ASP A 139 9.41 2.61 9.52
CA ASP A 139 10.23 1.44 9.28
C ASP A 139 9.93 0.83 7.90
N ARG A 140 10.53 -0.32 7.61
CA ARG A 140 10.32 -1.06 6.36
C ARG A 140 8.88 -1.54 6.10
N TYR A 141 8.01 -1.46 7.09
CA TYR A 141 6.60 -1.85 7.00
C TYR A 141 5.66 -0.65 6.92
N PHE A 142 6.20 0.51 6.61
CA PHE A 142 5.40 1.73 6.53
C PHE A 142 4.21 1.56 5.57
N GLY A 143 3.00 1.84 6.08
CA GLY A 143 1.75 1.47 5.42
C GLY A 143 1.36 2.30 4.21
N ASN A 144 2.05 3.43 3.95
CA ASN A 144 1.80 4.30 2.79
C ASN A 144 0.29 4.58 2.57
N GLY A 145 -0.23 4.31 1.37
CA GLY A 145 -1.65 4.51 1.05
C GLY A 145 -2.63 3.72 1.92
N ARG A 146 -2.22 2.56 2.47
CA ARG A 146 -3.03 1.80 3.43
C ARG A 146 -3.17 2.54 4.76
N LEU A 147 -2.07 3.18 5.23
CA LEU A 147 -2.10 4.04 6.41
C LEU A 147 -3.11 5.18 6.23
N VAL A 148 -3.07 5.85 5.06
CA VAL A 148 -3.98 6.96 4.77
C VAL A 148 -5.44 6.49 4.72
N ARG A 149 -5.71 5.33 4.12
CA ARG A 149 -7.05 4.75 4.10
C ARG A 149 -7.57 4.49 5.50
N ASN A 150 -6.76 3.86 6.36
CA ASN A 150 -7.14 3.60 7.73
C ASN A 150 -7.40 4.91 8.50
N ALA A 151 -6.57 5.94 8.30
CA ALA A 151 -6.76 7.26 8.89
C ALA A 151 -8.09 7.89 8.44
N PHE A 152 -8.44 7.77 7.16
CA PHE A 152 -9.71 8.27 6.63
C PHE A 152 -10.91 7.52 7.24
N GLU A 153 -10.88 6.18 7.26
CA GLU A 153 -11.96 5.35 7.81
C GLU A 153 -12.17 5.63 9.31
N ASP A 154 -11.08 5.77 10.08
CA ASP A 154 -11.14 6.09 11.51
C ASP A 154 -11.65 7.52 11.75
N SER A 155 -11.27 8.47 10.92
CA SER A 155 -11.77 9.86 11.00
C SER A 155 -13.26 9.95 10.69
N VAL A 156 -13.75 9.21 9.69
CA VAL A 156 -15.18 9.12 9.37
C VAL A 156 -15.96 8.46 10.52
N ARG A 157 -15.38 7.45 11.16
CA ARG A 157 -15.99 6.81 12.35
C ARG A 157 -16.12 7.80 13.50
N ARG A 158 -15.09 8.61 13.78
CA ARG A 158 -15.15 9.66 14.82
C ARG A 158 -16.21 10.72 14.51
N LEU A 159 -16.31 11.15 13.25
CA LEU A 159 -17.39 12.03 12.83
C LEU A 159 -18.77 11.42 13.11
N ALA A 160 -18.97 10.13 12.77
CA ALA A 160 -20.23 9.44 13.04
C ALA A 160 -20.53 9.40 14.55
N ASP A 161 -19.55 9.10 15.41
CA ASP A 161 -19.69 9.10 16.86
C ASP A 161 -20.02 10.50 17.40
N ARG A 162 -19.38 11.55 16.88
CA ARG A 162 -19.63 12.95 17.26
C ARG A 162 -21.06 13.39 16.97
N VAL A 163 -21.60 12.97 15.82
CA VAL A 163 -22.97 13.37 15.43
C VAL A 163 -24.07 12.45 15.92
N ALA A 164 -23.74 11.27 16.46
CA ALA A 164 -24.71 10.25 16.88
C ALA A 164 -25.75 10.77 17.90
N ASN A 165 -25.34 11.71 18.78
CA ASN A 165 -26.19 12.24 19.84
C ASN A 165 -26.73 13.66 19.52
N VAL A 166 -26.56 14.15 18.28
CA VAL A 166 -27.04 15.48 17.87
C VAL A 166 -28.50 15.37 17.47
N SER A 167 -29.37 16.11 18.13
CA SER A 167 -30.82 16.09 17.90
C SER A 167 -31.25 16.70 16.56
N ARG A 168 -30.44 17.54 15.96
CA ARG A 168 -30.71 18.19 14.68
C ARG A 168 -29.53 18.05 13.72
N LEU A 169 -29.63 17.11 12.83
CA LEU A 169 -28.61 16.86 11.82
C LEU A 169 -28.77 17.84 10.65
N THR A 170 -27.64 18.41 10.21
CA THR A 170 -27.54 19.21 8.99
C THR A 170 -26.55 18.52 8.06
N GLU A 171 -26.67 18.78 6.75
CA GLU A 171 -25.73 18.25 5.75
C GLU A 171 -24.27 18.61 6.13
N SER A 172 -24.02 19.84 6.50
CA SER A 172 -22.68 20.29 6.91
C SER A 172 -22.14 19.52 8.12
N LEU A 173 -22.97 19.16 9.09
CA LEU A 173 -22.55 18.36 10.24
C LEU A 173 -22.18 16.92 9.84
N LEU A 174 -22.85 16.37 8.85
CA LEU A 174 -22.64 15.00 8.36
C LEU A 174 -21.46 14.88 7.40
N THR A 175 -21.07 15.97 6.73
CA THR A 175 -20.07 15.95 5.68
C THR A 175 -18.78 16.67 6.02
N SER A 176 -18.72 17.48 7.10
CA SER A 176 -17.51 18.24 7.45
C SER A 176 -16.73 17.54 8.56
N LEU A 177 -15.54 17.09 8.25
CA LEU A 177 -14.57 16.59 9.23
C LEU A 177 -14.01 17.77 10.03
N THR A 178 -14.12 17.70 11.35
CA THR A 178 -13.47 18.66 12.24
C THR A 178 -12.07 18.18 12.62
N GLU A 179 -11.30 19.05 13.23
CA GLU A 179 -9.97 18.72 13.75
C GLU A 179 -10.01 17.54 14.73
N GLU A 180 -11.04 17.47 15.58
CA GLU A 180 -11.23 16.41 16.57
C GLU A 180 -11.58 15.04 15.92
N ASP A 181 -12.16 15.05 14.72
CA ASP A 181 -12.47 13.83 13.98
C ASP A 181 -11.21 13.19 13.39
N ILE A 182 -10.13 13.96 13.18
CA ILE A 182 -8.91 13.42 12.54
C ILE A 182 -8.25 12.39 13.44
N ALA A 183 -8.19 11.17 12.95
CA ALA A 183 -7.53 10.02 13.58
C ALA A 183 -6.36 9.56 12.72
N ILE A 184 -5.18 9.41 13.33
CA ILE A 184 -3.99 8.89 12.66
C ILE A 184 -3.58 7.60 13.36
N PRO A 185 -3.70 6.43 12.69
CA PRO A 185 -3.33 5.15 13.28
C PRO A 185 -1.88 5.16 13.80
N GLY A 186 -1.70 4.75 15.06
CA GLY A 186 -0.39 4.76 15.71
C GLY A 186 -0.05 6.03 16.48
N LEU A 187 -0.87 7.09 16.41
CA LEU A 187 -0.75 8.30 17.23
C LEU A 187 -1.99 8.52 18.08
N SER A 188 -1.78 8.86 19.36
CA SER A 188 -2.85 9.30 20.24
C SER A 188 -3.22 10.75 19.98
N ASP A 189 -4.44 11.16 20.38
CA ASP A 189 -4.88 12.56 20.25
C ASP A 189 -3.92 13.51 20.98
N GLN A 190 -3.43 13.14 22.17
CA GLN A 190 -2.46 13.95 22.91
C GLN A 190 -1.14 14.14 22.16
N GLN A 191 -0.67 13.11 21.44
CA GLN A 191 0.53 13.24 20.59
C GLN A 191 0.27 14.20 19.43
N LEU A 192 -0.89 14.07 18.76
CA LEU A 192 -1.28 15.00 17.68
C LEU A 192 -1.43 16.45 18.19
N ASP A 193 -2.05 16.65 19.37
CA ASP A 193 -2.19 17.97 19.96
C ASP A 193 -0.83 18.59 20.32
N ASN A 194 0.10 17.79 20.83
CA ASN A 194 1.45 18.24 21.10
C ASN A 194 2.20 18.64 19.82
N LEU A 195 1.97 17.93 18.71
CA LEU A 195 2.53 18.29 17.41
C LEU A 195 2.02 19.66 16.94
N ILE A 196 0.74 19.97 17.12
CA ILE A 196 0.16 21.26 16.73
C ILE A 196 0.76 22.42 17.54
N GLN A 197 1.08 22.19 18.82
CA GLN A 197 1.60 23.23 19.71
C GLN A 197 3.11 23.50 19.54
N GLN A 198 3.84 22.61 18.91
CA GLN A 198 5.27 22.81 18.65
C GLN A 198 5.47 23.61 17.36
N PRO A 199 6.45 24.54 17.31
CA PRO A 199 6.80 25.20 16.05
C PRO A 199 7.42 24.15 15.10
N HIS A 200 6.63 23.65 14.15
CA HIS A 200 7.09 22.72 13.13
C HIS A 200 7.55 23.47 11.89
N GLU A 201 8.78 23.22 11.47
CA GLU A 201 9.19 23.48 10.10
C GLU A 201 8.72 22.32 9.23
N LEU A 202 7.51 22.40 8.69
CA LEU A 202 7.08 21.48 7.63
C LEU A 202 7.95 21.75 6.40
N ARG A 203 8.92 20.87 6.15
CA ARG A 203 9.69 20.90 4.93
C ARG A 203 8.92 20.17 3.82
N ILE A 204 8.10 20.91 3.09
CA ILE A 204 7.50 20.40 1.88
C ILE A 204 8.56 20.43 0.80
N GLN A 205 9.10 19.28 0.45
CA GLN A 205 10.08 19.13 -0.62
C GLN A 205 9.35 18.96 -1.96
N CYS A 206 9.49 19.93 -2.84
CA CYS A 206 8.94 19.82 -4.19
C CYS A 206 9.76 18.81 -4.99
N ARG A 207 9.16 17.73 -5.50
CA ARG A 207 9.83 16.72 -6.34
C ARG A 207 10.45 17.28 -7.64
N GLY A 208 10.02 18.47 -8.08
CA GLY A 208 10.49 19.05 -9.33
C GLY A 208 11.62 20.07 -9.19
N CYS A 209 11.84 20.66 -7.99
CA CYS A 209 12.83 21.72 -7.82
C CYS A 209 13.65 21.63 -6.53
N GLU A 210 13.51 20.60 -5.74
CA GLU A 210 14.19 20.37 -4.43
C GLU A 210 14.07 21.51 -3.43
N ARG A 211 13.19 22.50 -3.66
CA ARG A 211 12.99 23.61 -2.76
C ARG A 211 12.11 23.20 -1.60
N SER A 212 12.58 23.42 -0.37
CA SER A 212 11.77 23.33 0.83
C SER A 212 10.98 24.62 1.02
N VAL A 213 9.67 24.51 1.25
CA VAL A 213 8.83 25.62 1.67
C VAL A 213 8.59 25.46 3.17
N ARG A 214 8.85 26.50 3.95
CA ARG A 214 8.43 26.61 5.35
C ARG A 214 6.98 27.12 5.35
N LEU A 215 6.09 26.40 5.98
CA LEU A 215 4.74 26.86 6.30
C LEU A 215 4.71 27.37 7.73
#